data_249489a25a48ce7cc28e05386177c454
#
_entry.id   249489a25a48ce7cc28e05386177c454
#
_cell.length_a   1.000
_cell.length_b   1.000
_cell.length_c   1.000
_cell.angle_alpha   90.00
_cell.angle_beta   90.00
_cell.angle_gamma   90.00
#
_symmetry.space_group_name_H-M   'P 1'
#
loop_
_entity.id
_entity.type
_entity.pdbx_description
1 polymer ?
#
loop_
_entity_poly.entity_id
_entity_poly.type
_entity_poly.pdbx_seq_one_letter_code
_entity_poly.pdbx_strand_id
1 'polypeptide(L)'
;QVEGVQFPIHLDMPVDQTNTTKVQRVQSFKQSLEETLGTDNVVIDIQQLQKDEVLNVTYFAETAAGQDWDVSDNVGWGPDYIDPSTYLDILKPSVGENTKTYLGFDSGTNNAAAKQVGLEDYEKMVVEAGEEVNDISKRYEKYAAAQAWLTDSALLIPTTSKTGRPMLSKMVPFTLPFAYSGNKGTSEAHLYKYLDVQDKPVTTEEYQKAQEKWMKEKEESNKKAQEELAKHVK
;
A
#
# COMPACT_ATOMS: atom_id res chain seq x y z
N GLN A 1 15.46 25.92 -15.13
CA GLN A 1 16.03 26.25 -13.80
C GLN A 1 14.90 26.79 -12.92
N VAL A 2 14.77 26.25 -11.73
CA VAL A 2 13.84 26.77 -10.73
C VAL A 2 14.61 27.79 -9.90
N GLU A 3 14.09 29.03 -9.80
CA GLU A 3 14.74 30.10 -9.09
C GLU A 3 14.96 29.74 -7.61
N GLY A 4 16.19 29.87 -7.13
CA GLY A 4 16.57 29.55 -5.75
C GLY A 4 16.91 28.08 -5.49
N VAL A 5 16.84 27.18 -6.48
CA VAL A 5 17.25 25.78 -6.35
C VAL A 5 18.66 25.56 -6.89
N GLN A 6 19.52 24.99 -6.06
CA GLN A 6 20.89 24.62 -6.47
C GLN A 6 20.86 23.21 -7.08
N PHE A 7 21.46 23.06 -8.26
CA PHE A 7 21.59 21.78 -8.96
C PHE A 7 23.02 21.25 -8.86
N PRO A 8 23.21 19.91 -8.85
CA PRO A 8 22.13 18.90 -8.77
C PRO A 8 21.39 18.91 -7.43
N ILE A 9 20.12 18.49 -7.45
CA ILE A 9 19.38 18.22 -6.22
C ILE A 9 19.88 16.88 -5.67
N HIS A 10 20.35 16.89 -4.43
CA HIS A 10 20.74 15.68 -3.70
C HIS A 10 19.56 15.17 -2.88
N LEU A 11 19.28 13.88 -2.99
CA LEU A 11 18.20 13.21 -2.27
C LEU A 11 18.75 12.03 -1.47
N ASP A 12 18.68 12.11 -0.16
CA ASP A 12 19.12 11.07 0.76
C ASP A 12 18.15 9.91 0.79
N MET A 13 18.68 8.68 0.60
CA MET A 13 17.88 7.46 0.58
C MET A 13 18.50 6.38 1.48
N PRO A 14 18.05 6.24 2.73
CA PRO A 14 18.56 5.21 3.64
C PRO A 14 18.07 3.82 3.24
N VAL A 15 18.97 2.84 3.34
CA VAL A 15 18.69 1.44 3.05
C VAL A 15 19.35 0.51 4.06
N ASP A 16 18.61 -0.51 4.48
CA ASP A 16 19.14 -1.60 5.29
C ASP A 16 20.15 -2.41 4.47
N GLN A 17 21.44 -2.21 4.77
CA GLN A 17 22.55 -2.88 4.08
C GLN A 17 22.57 -4.40 4.28
N THR A 18 21.87 -4.93 5.28
CA THR A 18 21.77 -6.37 5.52
C THR A 18 20.74 -7.05 4.61
N ASN A 19 19.88 -6.26 3.94
CA ASN A 19 18.87 -6.75 3.01
C ASN A 19 19.28 -6.52 1.56
N THR A 20 19.93 -7.52 0.97
CA THR A 20 20.45 -7.45 -0.41
C THR A 20 19.38 -7.11 -1.45
N THR A 21 18.14 -7.59 -1.27
CA THR A 21 17.02 -7.28 -2.17
C THR A 21 16.63 -5.81 -2.11
N LYS A 22 16.60 -5.22 -0.92
CA LYS A 22 16.35 -3.78 -0.76
C LYS A 22 17.49 -2.97 -1.37
N VAL A 23 18.75 -3.33 -1.10
CA VAL A 23 19.91 -2.64 -1.68
C VAL A 23 19.85 -2.64 -3.21
N GLN A 24 19.58 -3.79 -3.83
CA GLN A 24 19.44 -3.87 -5.30
C GLN A 24 18.31 -3.01 -5.83
N ARG A 25 17.15 -2.98 -5.16
CA ARG A 25 16.01 -2.17 -5.56
C ARG A 25 16.31 -0.68 -5.51
N VAL A 26 16.94 -0.22 -4.42
CA VAL A 26 17.36 1.18 -4.25
C VAL A 26 18.39 1.58 -5.30
N GLN A 27 19.36 0.71 -5.58
CA GLN A 27 20.34 0.94 -6.66
C GLN A 27 19.69 1.04 -8.04
N SER A 28 18.73 0.16 -8.34
CA SER A 28 17.96 0.24 -9.60
C SER A 28 17.12 1.51 -9.70
N PHE A 29 16.53 1.94 -8.59
CA PHE A 29 15.79 3.22 -8.55
C PHE A 29 16.72 4.40 -8.82
N LYS A 30 17.86 4.48 -8.11
CA LYS A 30 18.90 5.50 -8.35
C LYS A 30 19.31 5.54 -9.81
N GLN A 31 19.69 4.40 -10.36
CA GLN A 31 20.15 4.31 -11.75
C GLN A 31 19.05 4.82 -12.71
N SER A 32 17.82 4.35 -12.57
CA SER A 32 16.71 4.76 -13.43
C SER A 32 16.41 6.25 -13.36
N LEU A 33 16.44 6.83 -12.16
CA LEU A 33 16.17 8.25 -11.98
C LEU A 33 17.29 9.13 -12.57
N GLU A 34 18.54 8.80 -12.25
CA GLU A 34 19.71 9.55 -12.71
C GLU A 34 19.93 9.43 -14.23
N GLU A 35 19.69 8.26 -14.82
CA GLU A 35 19.71 8.09 -16.29
C GLU A 35 18.61 8.88 -17.00
N THR A 36 17.41 8.98 -16.36
CA THR A 36 16.27 9.68 -16.96
C THR A 36 16.40 11.20 -16.86
N LEU A 37 16.81 11.70 -15.70
CA LEU A 37 16.84 13.14 -15.41
C LEU A 37 18.22 13.76 -15.63
N GLY A 38 19.27 12.96 -15.63
CA GLY A 38 20.66 13.40 -15.69
C GLY A 38 21.21 13.75 -14.31
N THR A 39 22.46 13.35 -14.06
CA THR A 39 23.16 13.61 -12.78
C THR A 39 23.48 15.08 -12.55
N ASP A 40 23.41 15.91 -13.57
CA ASP A 40 23.50 17.38 -13.44
C ASP A 40 22.22 17.99 -12.83
N ASN A 41 21.13 17.23 -12.78
CA ASN A 41 19.85 17.68 -12.23
C ASN A 41 19.51 17.02 -10.89
N VAL A 42 19.77 15.72 -10.73
CA VAL A 42 19.44 14.97 -9.51
C VAL A 42 20.48 13.90 -9.22
N VAL A 43 20.77 13.71 -7.96
CA VAL A 43 21.63 12.63 -7.44
C VAL A 43 20.92 11.97 -6.26
N ILE A 44 20.84 10.64 -6.27
CA ILE A 44 20.39 9.87 -5.12
C ILE A 44 21.58 9.47 -4.29
N ASP A 45 21.64 9.93 -3.06
CA ASP A 45 22.68 9.57 -2.10
C ASP A 45 22.20 8.40 -1.23
N ILE A 46 22.64 7.18 -1.61
CA ILE A 46 22.25 5.96 -0.90
C ILE A 46 23.05 5.86 0.39
N GLN A 47 22.36 5.90 1.52
CA GLN A 47 22.91 5.70 2.86
C GLN A 47 22.74 4.24 3.27
N GLN A 48 23.81 3.45 3.21
CA GLN A 48 23.80 2.06 3.65
C GLN A 48 24.01 1.99 5.17
N LEU A 49 22.94 1.73 5.89
CA LEU A 49 22.88 1.71 7.35
C LEU A 49 22.54 0.31 7.86
N GLN A 50 22.77 0.07 9.15
CA GLN A 50 22.24 -1.11 9.82
C GLN A 50 20.72 -0.99 9.92
N LYS A 51 20.02 -2.14 9.99
CA LYS A 51 18.56 -2.17 10.03
C LYS A 51 17.95 -1.27 11.10
N ASP A 52 18.51 -1.30 12.31
CA ASP A 52 17.97 -0.50 13.42
C ASP A 52 18.22 1.01 13.22
N GLU A 53 19.33 1.38 12.58
CA GLU A 53 19.62 2.77 12.22
C GLU A 53 18.62 3.28 11.17
N VAL A 54 18.35 2.47 10.13
CA VAL A 54 17.31 2.81 9.14
C VAL A 54 15.96 3.02 9.81
N LEU A 55 15.58 2.12 10.73
CA LEU A 55 14.31 2.24 11.44
C LEU A 55 14.25 3.50 12.32
N ASN A 56 15.38 3.88 12.95
CA ASN A 56 15.45 5.07 13.80
C ASN A 56 15.31 6.38 13.00
N VAL A 57 15.92 6.44 11.82
CA VAL A 57 15.83 7.66 10.96
C VAL A 57 14.55 7.72 10.12
N THR A 58 13.76 6.64 10.09
CA THR A 58 12.51 6.58 9.32
C THR A 58 11.30 6.35 10.23
N TYR A 59 11.06 5.10 10.59
CA TYR A 59 9.81 4.65 11.20
C TYR A 59 9.67 5.07 12.67
N PHE A 60 10.75 4.95 13.46
CA PHE A 60 10.72 5.22 14.90
C PHE A 60 11.05 6.66 15.28
N ALA A 61 11.37 7.51 14.32
CA ALA A 61 11.50 8.94 14.62
C ALA A 61 10.20 9.45 15.27
N GLU A 62 10.31 10.19 16.39
CA GLU A 62 9.13 10.67 17.12
C GLU A 62 8.32 11.69 16.32
N THR A 63 9.03 12.53 15.57
CA THR A 63 8.43 13.58 14.73
C THR A 63 8.98 13.51 13.30
N ALA A 64 8.29 14.13 12.36
CA ALA A 64 8.76 14.26 10.99
C ALA A 64 10.12 14.99 10.92
N ALA A 65 10.33 15.98 11.73
CA ALA A 65 11.61 16.72 11.82
C ALA A 65 12.78 15.86 12.35
N GLY A 66 12.49 14.76 13.04
CA GLY A 66 13.49 13.79 13.48
C GLY A 66 13.83 12.72 12.46
N GLN A 67 13.19 12.73 11.29
CA GLN A 67 13.50 11.82 10.20
C GLN A 67 14.67 12.37 9.38
N ASP A 68 15.48 11.47 8.85
CA ASP A 68 16.66 11.79 8.03
C ASP A 68 16.60 11.02 6.73
N TRP A 69 15.75 11.47 5.82
CA TRP A 69 15.60 10.95 4.47
C TRP A 69 14.80 11.91 3.58
N ASP A 70 15.08 11.87 2.29
CA ASP A 70 14.29 12.54 1.25
C ASP A 70 13.46 11.52 0.45
N VAL A 71 14.01 10.32 0.24
CA VAL A 71 13.31 9.21 -0.40
C VAL A 71 13.42 7.95 0.47
N SER A 72 12.30 7.32 0.76
CA SER A 72 12.28 6.12 1.61
C SER A 72 11.66 4.92 0.88
N ASP A 73 12.39 3.79 0.89
CA ASP A 73 11.87 2.46 0.50
C ASP A 73 11.35 1.68 1.72
N ASN A 74 11.36 2.28 2.89
CA ASN A 74 10.97 1.62 4.14
C ASN A 74 9.49 1.81 4.45
N VAL A 75 8.63 1.51 3.47
CA VAL A 75 7.18 1.59 3.58
C VAL A 75 6.57 0.19 3.67
N GLY A 76 5.50 0.05 4.41
CA GLY A 76 4.73 -1.18 4.51
C GLY A 76 3.46 -0.97 5.29
N TRP A 77 2.33 -1.30 4.68
CA TRP A 77 1.02 -1.25 5.30
C TRP A 77 0.26 -2.55 5.04
N GLY A 78 -0.33 -3.10 6.10
CA GLY A 78 -1.26 -4.21 5.99
C GLY A 78 -2.67 -3.71 6.30
N PRO A 79 -3.60 -3.78 5.33
CA PRO A 79 -4.95 -3.27 5.53
C PRO A 79 -5.69 -4.06 6.61
N ASP A 80 -6.53 -3.38 7.37
CA ASP A 80 -7.41 -4.00 8.35
C ASP A 80 -8.67 -4.57 7.71
N TYR A 81 -9.13 -3.99 6.61
CA TYR A 81 -10.37 -4.31 5.91
C TYR A 81 -10.17 -4.36 4.40
N ILE A 82 -11.10 -5.02 3.70
CA ILE A 82 -11.14 -5.05 2.23
C ILE A 82 -11.98 -3.86 1.73
N ASP A 83 -11.58 -2.68 2.09
CA ASP A 83 -12.16 -1.43 1.57
C ASP A 83 -11.01 -0.51 1.15
N PRO A 84 -11.13 0.22 0.04
CA PRO A 84 -10.06 1.13 -0.41
C PRO A 84 -9.67 2.18 0.63
N SER A 85 -10.59 2.58 1.51
CA SER A 85 -10.30 3.54 2.59
C SER A 85 -9.12 3.11 3.45
N THR A 86 -9.00 1.82 3.75
CA THR A 86 -7.92 1.32 4.62
C THR A 86 -6.51 1.55 4.06
N TYR A 87 -6.39 1.77 2.75
CA TYR A 87 -5.11 2.09 2.09
C TYR A 87 -4.88 3.59 1.94
N LEU A 88 -5.93 4.40 1.91
CA LEU A 88 -5.86 5.82 1.58
C LEU A 88 -6.05 6.72 2.81
N ASP A 89 -6.86 6.30 3.78
CA ASP A 89 -7.11 7.05 5.02
C ASP A 89 -5.84 7.32 5.84
N ILE A 90 -4.89 6.40 5.80
CA ILE A 90 -3.63 6.49 6.54
C ILE A 90 -2.72 7.64 6.11
N LEU A 91 -3.00 8.22 4.94
CA LEU A 91 -2.22 9.31 4.34
C LEU A 91 -2.94 10.67 4.41
N LYS A 92 -4.12 10.73 5.03
CA LYS A 92 -4.83 11.99 5.24
C LYS A 92 -4.01 12.91 6.16
N PRO A 93 -3.72 14.16 5.77
CA PRO A 93 -2.85 15.05 6.54
C PRO A 93 -3.38 15.38 7.92
N SER A 94 -4.69 15.39 8.13
CA SER A 94 -5.28 15.74 9.43
C SER A 94 -5.18 14.62 10.48
N VAL A 95 -5.34 13.36 10.06
CA VAL A 95 -5.51 12.22 10.97
C VAL A 95 -4.76 10.95 10.53
N GLY A 96 -4.02 10.98 9.44
CA GLY A 96 -3.37 9.79 8.89
C GLY A 96 -2.25 9.28 9.81
N GLU A 97 -2.27 7.99 10.09
CA GLU A 97 -1.29 7.33 10.98
C GLU A 97 0.10 7.21 10.33
N ASN A 98 0.16 7.24 9.00
CA ASN A 98 1.39 7.01 8.25
C ASN A 98 1.90 8.22 7.44
N THR A 99 1.35 9.40 7.67
CA THR A 99 1.83 10.63 7.02
C THR A 99 3.30 10.89 7.33
N LYS A 100 3.72 10.70 8.56
CA LYS A 100 5.12 10.86 8.97
C LYS A 100 6.01 9.85 8.26
N THR A 101 5.69 8.58 8.33
CA THR A 101 6.54 7.48 7.84
C THR A 101 6.64 7.46 6.31
N TYR A 102 5.57 7.85 5.61
CA TYR A 102 5.50 7.73 4.16
C TYR A 102 5.64 9.05 3.42
N LEU A 103 5.22 10.13 4.05
CA LEU A 103 5.17 11.44 3.42
C LEU A 103 6.09 12.48 4.08
N GLY A 104 6.74 12.10 5.20
CA GLY A 104 7.74 12.94 5.85
C GLY A 104 7.20 14.15 6.61
N PHE A 105 5.91 14.15 7.05
CA PHE A 105 5.37 15.20 7.91
C PHE A 105 4.39 14.64 8.96
N ASP A 106 4.30 15.32 10.11
CA ASP A 106 3.40 14.94 11.17
C ASP A 106 1.94 15.19 10.76
N SER A 107 1.03 14.29 11.15
CA SER A 107 -0.40 14.51 10.96
C SER A 107 -0.93 15.58 11.93
N GLY A 108 -1.95 16.29 11.53
CA GLY A 108 -2.63 17.28 12.35
C GLY A 108 -3.34 18.35 11.53
N THR A 109 -4.20 19.09 12.18
CA THR A 109 -4.89 20.24 11.55
C THR A 109 -3.91 21.39 11.34
N ASN A 110 -4.11 22.14 10.24
CA ASN A 110 -3.25 23.29 9.84
C ASN A 110 -1.80 22.91 9.51
N ASN A 111 -1.56 21.75 8.97
CA ASN A 111 -0.25 21.35 8.50
C ASN A 111 0.16 22.15 7.27
N ALA A 112 1.09 23.12 7.43
CA ALA A 112 1.52 24.01 6.35
C ALA A 112 2.20 23.24 5.20
N ALA A 113 2.99 22.21 5.50
CA ALA A 113 3.65 21.38 4.50
C ALA A 113 2.63 20.58 3.67
N ALA A 114 1.67 19.96 4.32
CA ALA A 114 0.59 19.23 3.64
C ALA A 114 -0.22 20.15 2.72
N LYS A 115 -0.51 21.36 3.18
CA LYS A 115 -1.21 22.37 2.37
C LYS A 115 -0.37 22.82 1.16
N GLN A 116 0.92 23.04 1.35
CA GLN A 116 1.81 23.47 0.27
C GLN A 116 1.89 22.46 -0.87
N VAL A 117 1.82 21.17 -0.57
CA VAL A 117 1.83 20.08 -1.58
C VAL A 117 0.44 19.64 -2.03
N GLY A 118 -0.63 20.30 -1.57
CA GLY A 118 -2.01 20.05 -2.01
C GLY A 118 -2.70 18.85 -1.37
N LEU A 119 -2.14 18.26 -0.30
CA LEU A 119 -2.72 17.08 0.36
C LEU A 119 -4.09 17.35 1.03
N GLU A 120 -4.46 18.61 1.26
CA GLU A 120 -5.82 18.96 1.70
C GLU A 120 -6.87 18.57 0.63
N ASP A 121 -6.55 18.68 -0.65
CA ASP A 121 -7.46 18.26 -1.72
C ASP A 121 -7.54 16.74 -1.83
N TYR A 122 -6.42 16.04 -1.65
CA TYR A 122 -6.42 14.60 -1.51
C TYR A 122 -7.33 14.12 -0.36
N GLU A 123 -7.21 14.74 0.82
CA GLU A 123 -8.06 14.38 1.96
C GLU A 123 -9.55 14.57 1.66
N LYS A 124 -9.94 15.66 1.00
CA LYS A 124 -11.33 15.88 0.55
C LYS A 124 -11.80 14.74 -0.37
N MET A 125 -10.98 14.35 -1.34
CA MET A 125 -11.32 13.24 -2.25
C MET A 125 -11.56 11.92 -1.50
N VAL A 126 -10.70 11.61 -0.53
CA VAL A 126 -10.83 10.39 0.31
C VAL A 126 -12.08 10.45 1.18
N VAL A 127 -12.37 11.58 1.80
CA VAL A 127 -13.59 11.78 2.61
C VAL A 127 -14.85 11.65 1.74
N GLU A 128 -14.92 12.33 0.59
CA GLU A 128 -16.05 12.24 -0.34
C GLU A 128 -16.25 10.82 -0.90
N ALA A 129 -15.17 10.07 -1.09
CA ALA A 129 -15.26 8.66 -1.46
C ALA A 129 -15.85 7.82 -0.32
N GLY A 130 -15.46 8.11 0.93
CA GLY A 130 -15.98 7.45 2.13
C GLY A 130 -17.48 7.68 2.35
N GLU A 131 -17.99 8.87 2.00
CA GLU A 131 -19.40 9.24 2.11
C GLU A 131 -20.30 8.59 1.05
N GLU A 132 -19.72 8.07 -0.04
CA GLU A 132 -20.48 7.34 -1.06
C GLU A 132 -20.83 5.94 -0.57
N VAL A 133 -22.03 5.76 -0.07
CA VAL A 133 -22.51 4.49 0.52
C VAL A 133 -23.57 3.79 -0.31
N ASN A 134 -24.14 4.48 -1.31
CA ASN A 134 -25.28 3.96 -2.08
C ASN A 134 -24.85 3.27 -3.37
N ASP A 135 -23.74 3.70 -3.96
CA ASP A 135 -23.24 3.17 -5.23
C ASP A 135 -21.77 2.72 -5.04
N ILE A 136 -21.59 1.41 -4.96
CA ILE A 136 -20.26 0.80 -4.77
C ILE A 136 -19.31 1.14 -5.92
N SER A 137 -19.78 1.11 -7.16
CA SER A 137 -18.94 1.43 -8.33
C SER A 137 -18.45 2.86 -8.27
N LYS A 138 -19.33 3.79 -7.99
CA LYS A 138 -19.01 5.21 -7.84
C LYS A 138 -18.08 5.46 -6.64
N ARG A 139 -18.25 4.73 -5.55
CA ARG A 139 -17.34 4.77 -4.40
C ARG A 139 -15.91 4.38 -4.83
N TYR A 140 -15.75 3.27 -5.56
CA TYR A 140 -14.45 2.82 -6.05
C TYR A 140 -13.85 3.78 -7.08
N GLU A 141 -14.64 4.38 -7.95
CA GLU A 141 -14.18 5.42 -8.89
C GLU A 141 -13.60 6.63 -8.16
N LYS A 142 -14.26 7.10 -7.10
CA LYS A 142 -13.77 8.21 -6.28
C LYS A 142 -12.45 7.86 -5.57
N TYR A 143 -12.33 6.66 -5.00
CA TYR A 143 -11.06 6.22 -4.40
C TYR A 143 -9.96 6.04 -5.44
N ALA A 144 -10.27 5.54 -6.63
CA ALA A 144 -9.31 5.45 -7.72
C ALA A 144 -8.80 6.84 -8.14
N ALA A 145 -9.67 7.84 -8.16
CA ALA A 145 -9.27 9.23 -8.43
C ALA A 145 -8.33 9.78 -7.34
N ALA A 146 -8.61 9.51 -6.06
CA ALA A 146 -7.73 9.91 -4.96
C ALA A 146 -6.36 9.22 -5.04
N GLN A 147 -6.33 7.93 -5.39
CA GLN A 147 -5.08 7.21 -5.60
C GLN A 147 -4.29 7.76 -6.81
N ALA A 148 -4.97 8.08 -7.90
CA ALA A 148 -4.34 8.69 -9.07
C ALA A 148 -3.70 10.03 -8.72
N TRP A 149 -4.36 10.84 -7.90
CA TRP A 149 -3.82 12.09 -7.39
C TRP A 149 -2.51 11.89 -6.61
N LEU A 150 -2.45 10.89 -5.70
CA LEU A 150 -1.21 10.57 -4.96
C LEU A 150 -0.07 10.16 -5.88
N THR A 151 -0.36 9.40 -6.93
CA THR A 151 0.66 8.98 -7.91
C THR A 151 1.15 10.16 -8.74
N ASP A 152 0.23 11.01 -9.19
CA ASP A 152 0.54 12.19 -10.03
C ASP A 152 1.32 13.25 -9.25
N SER A 153 1.05 13.37 -7.95
CA SER A 153 1.79 14.29 -7.06
C SER A 153 3.23 13.85 -6.78
N ALA A 154 3.62 12.63 -7.16
CA ALA A 154 4.91 12.00 -6.84
C ALA A 154 5.24 11.85 -5.35
N LEU A 155 4.28 12.05 -4.44
CA LEU A 155 4.45 11.81 -3.01
C LEU A 155 4.59 10.31 -2.69
N LEU A 156 3.97 9.46 -3.51
CA LEU A 156 4.17 8.02 -3.53
C LEU A 156 4.47 7.57 -4.94
N ILE A 157 5.60 6.89 -5.11
CA ILE A 157 6.07 6.41 -6.41
C ILE A 157 5.87 4.90 -6.48
N PRO A 158 4.85 4.38 -7.20
CA PRO A 158 4.67 2.96 -7.40
C PRO A 158 5.80 2.39 -8.28
N THR A 159 6.57 1.45 -7.76
CA THR A 159 7.73 0.89 -8.46
C THR A 159 7.48 -0.51 -8.98
N THR A 160 6.76 -1.34 -8.23
CA THR A 160 6.54 -2.75 -8.58
C THR A 160 5.17 -3.23 -8.11
N SER A 161 4.61 -4.18 -8.86
CA SER A 161 3.45 -4.95 -8.42
C SER A 161 3.88 -6.37 -8.10
N LYS A 162 3.51 -6.85 -6.91
CA LYS A 162 3.73 -8.26 -6.55
C LYS A 162 2.69 -9.11 -7.26
N THR A 163 3.16 -9.99 -8.12
CA THR A 163 2.32 -11.02 -8.73
C THR A 163 2.31 -12.30 -7.89
N GLY A 164 1.35 -13.20 -8.21
CA GLY A 164 1.34 -14.53 -7.61
C GLY A 164 2.64 -15.28 -7.87
N ARG A 165 3.05 -16.09 -6.91
CA ARG A 165 4.22 -16.98 -7.06
C ARG A 165 3.71 -18.38 -7.35
N PRO A 166 4.35 -19.14 -8.25
CA PRO A 166 4.07 -20.57 -8.37
C PRO A 166 4.28 -21.24 -7.02
N MET A 167 3.27 -21.96 -6.55
CA MET A 167 3.33 -22.67 -5.29
C MET A 167 2.97 -24.14 -5.51
N LEU A 168 3.71 -25.02 -4.84
CA LEU A 168 3.34 -26.40 -4.68
C LEU A 168 2.62 -26.54 -3.33
N SER A 169 1.33 -26.82 -3.35
CA SER A 169 0.51 -26.85 -2.14
C SER A 169 -0.28 -28.15 -2.03
N LYS A 170 -0.46 -28.60 -0.79
CA LYS A 170 -1.40 -29.68 -0.44
C LYS A 170 -2.69 -29.13 0.18
N MET A 171 -2.83 -27.83 0.29
CA MET A 171 -4.07 -27.21 0.79
C MET A 171 -5.18 -27.38 -0.24
N VAL A 172 -6.33 -27.90 0.22
CA VAL A 172 -7.52 -27.97 -0.63
C VAL A 172 -7.93 -26.56 -1.04
N PRO A 173 -8.02 -26.27 -2.34
CA PRO A 173 -8.31 -24.92 -2.81
C PRO A 173 -9.62 -24.37 -2.25
N PHE A 174 -9.61 -23.09 -1.87
CA PHE A 174 -10.78 -22.33 -1.39
C PHE A 174 -11.39 -22.83 -0.06
N THR A 175 -10.67 -23.59 0.74
CA THR A 175 -11.08 -23.94 2.11
C THR A 175 -10.69 -22.87 3.13
N LEU A 176 -9.70 -22.03 2.81
CA LEU A 176 -9.43 -20.82 3.59
C LEU A 176 -10.46 -19.72 3.28
N PRO A 177 -10.80 -18.87 4.25
CA PRO A 177 -11.61 -17.68 4.00
C PRO A 177 -11.02 -16.83 2.88
N PHE A 178 -11.83 -16.47 1.90
CA PHE A 178 -11.39 -15.63 0.79
C PHE A 178 -11.15 -14.18 1.22
N ALA A 179 -12.07 -13.67 2.03
CA ALA A 179 -12.02 -12.32 2.52
C ALA A 179 -11.33 -12.27 3.88
N TYR A 180 -10.09 -11.91 3.89
CA TYR A 180 -9.33 -11.58 5.09
C TYR A 180 -8.68 -10.22 4.92
N SER A 181 -8.49 -9.54 6.03
CA SER A 181 -7.86 -8.23 6.03
C SER A 181 -6.35 -8.39 6.09
N GLY A 182 -5.67 -8.07 5.02
CA GLY A 182 -4.23 -7.89 4.94
C GLY A 182 -3.37 -8.74 5.87
N ASN A 183 -2.41 -8.13 6.50
CA ASN A 183 -1.45 -8.81 7.37
C ASN A 183 -2.06 -9.37 8.66
N LYS A 184 -3.05 -8.72 9.21
CA LYS A 184 -3.69 -9.16 10.44
C LYS A 184 -4.50 -10.44 10.24
N GLY A 185 -5.07 -10.62 9.05
CA GLY A 185 -5.84 -11.81 8.72
C GLY A 185 -5.00 -13.04 8.38
N THR A 186 -3.85 -12.88 7.73
CA THR A 186 -3.05 -14.01 7.22
C THR A 186 -2.24 -14.74 8.27
N SER A 187 -1.91 -14.11 9.36
CA SER A 187 -1.14 -14.71 10.47
C SER A 187 -2.00 -15.23 11.61
N GLU A 188 -3.30 -14.99 11.58
CA GLU A 188 -4.20 -15.36 12.65
C GLU A 188 -4.56 -16.84 12.63
N ALA A 189 -4.34 -17.53 13.73
CA ALA A 189 -4.56 -18.98 13.85
C ALA A 189 -6.01 -19.42 13.55
N HIS A 190 -7.00 -18.54 13.72
CA HIS A 190 -8.39 -18.84 13.43
C HIS A 190 -8.69 -19.08 11.94
N LEU A 191 -7.85 -18.54 11.05
CA LEU A 191 -8.00 -18.79 9.61
C LEU A 191 -7.73 -20.24 9.24
N TYR A 192 -6.87 -20.92 9.99
CA TYR A 192 -6.54 -22.32 9.75
C TYR A 192 -7.65 -23.29 10.17
N LYS A 193 -8.63 -22.85 10.93
CA LYS A 193 -9.76 -23.68 11.39
C LYS A 193 -10.52 -24.35 10.24
N TYR A 194 -10.58 -23.71 9.10
CA TYR A 194 -11.35 -24.17 7.94
C TYR A 194 -10.47 -24.78 6.85
N LEU A 195 -9.17 -24.84 7.09
CA LEU A 195 -8.20 -25.35 6.13
C LEU A 195 -8.26 -26.85 6.06
N ASP A 196 -8.53 -27.40 4.88
CA ASP A 196 -8.37 -28.80 4.57
C ASP A 196 -7.06 -29.07 3.83
N VAL A 197 -6.40 -30.19 4.16
CA VAL A 197 -5.13 -30.61 3.57
C VAL A 197 -5.32 -32.02 3.00
N GLN A 198 -4.86 -32.21 1.75
CA GLN A 198 -4.88 -33.50 1.08
C GLN A 198 -3.47 -34.14 1.01
N ASP A 199 -3.42 -35.46 0.75
CA ASP A 199 -2.15 -36.20 0.75
C ASP A 199 -1.24 -35.86 -0.42
N LYS A 200 -1.81 -35.46 -1.56
CA LYS A 200 -1.08 -35.14 -2.80
C LYS A 200 -1.08 -33.65 -3.06
N PRO A 201 -0.03 -33.12 -3.73
CA PRO A 201 -0.07 -31.75 -4.20
C PRO A 201 -1.25 -31.50 -5.12
N VAL A 202 -1.83 -30.31 -5.00
CA VAL A 202 -2.93 -29.82 -5.86
C VAL A 202 -2.41 -29.60 -7.27
N THR A 203 -3.04 -30.22 -8.25
CA THR A 203 -2.73 -29.98 -9.67
C THR A 203 -3.39 -28.69 -10.17
N THR A 204 -2.88 -28.14 -11.26
CA THR A 204 -3.50 -26.97 -11.91
C THR A 204 -4.96 -27.23 -12.31
N GLU A 205 -5.24 -28.44 -12.77
CA GLU A 205 -6.60 -28.85 -13.17
C GLU A 205 -7.57 -28.93 -11.99
N GLU A 206 -7.11 -29.49 -10.86
CA GLU A 206 -7.89 -29.52 -9.62
C GLU A 206 -8.16 -28.10 -9.11
N TYR A 207 -7.16 -27.23 -9.16
CA TYR A 207 -7.32 -25.84 -8.75
C TYR A 207 -8.34 -25.11 -9.63
N GLN A 208 -8.27 -25.23 -10.95
CA GLN A 208 -9.19 -24.59 -11.89
C GLN A 208 -10.64 -25.06 -11.67
N LYS A 209 -10.86 -26.37 -11.52
CA LYS A 209 -12.20 -26.89 -11.24
C LYS A 209 -12.75 -26.38 -9.89
N ALA A 210 -11.89 -26.33 -8.88
CA ALA A 210 -12.28 -25.80 -7.58
C ALA A 210 -12.61 -24.29 -7.65
N GLN A 211 -11.86 -23.53 -8.44
CA GLN A 211 -12.10 -22.10 -8.69
C GLN A 211 -13.44 -21.87 -9.36
N GLU A 212 -13.76 -22.61 -10.43
CA GLU A 212 -15.03 -22.48 -11.13
C GLU A 212 -16.22 -22.78 -10.20
N LYS A 213 -16.10 -23.83 -9.38
CA LYS A 213 -17.12 -24.18 -8.39
C LYS A 213 -17.27 -23.08 -7.37
N TRP A 214 -16.16 -22.59 -6.80
CA TRP A 214 -16.17 -21.54 -5.80
C TRP A 214 -16.74 -20.23 -6.32
N MET A 215 -16.46 -19.86 -7.56
CA MET A 215 -17.03 -18.65 -8.19
C MET A 215 -18.55 -18.71 -8.28
N LYS A 216 -19.12 -19.87 -8.64
CA LYS A 216 -20.58 -20.07 -8.67
C LYS A 216 -21.20 -19.98 -7.27
N GLU A 217 -20.59 -20.68 -6.30
CA GLU A 217 -21.05 -20.67 -4.90
C GLU A 217 -21.00 -19.24 -4.31
N LYS A 218 -19.94 -18.47 -4.64
CA LYS A 218 -19.80 -17.07 -4.23
C LYS A 218 -20.89 -16.19 -4.81
N GLU A 219 -21.20 -16.33 -6.09
CA GLU A 219 -22.26 -15.56 -6.76
C GLU A 219 -23.63 -15.85 -6.11
N GLU A 220 -23.95 -17.12 -5.89
CA GLU A 220 -25.19 -17.53 -5.21
C GLU A 220 -25.25 -17.00 -3.77
N SER A 221 -24.15 -17.07 -3.03
CA SER A 221 -24.04 -16.56 -1.67
C SER A 221 -24.23 -15.05 -1.61
N ASN A 222 -23.59 -14.31 -2.52
CA ASN A 222 -23.74 -12.86 -2.61
C ASN A 222 -25.18 -12.45 -2.94
N LYS A 223 -25.84 -13.17 -3.87
CA LYS A 223 -27.23 -12.92 -4.19
C LYS A 223 -28.15 -13.10 -2.98
N LYS A 224 -27.98 -14.21 -2.25
CA LYS A 224 -28.74 -14.45 -1.01
C LYS A 224 -28.47 -13.38 0.06
N ALA A 225 -27.22 -12.95 0.20
CA ALA A 225 -26.87 -11.89 1.15
C ALA A 225 -27.53 -10.56 0.79
N GLN A 226 -27.57 -10.20 -0.49
CA GLN A 226 -28.26 -8.99 -0.96
C GLN A 226 -29.78 -9.07 -0.77
N GLU A 227 -30.38 -10.23 -1.06
CA GLU A 227 -31.82 -10.47 -0.83
C GLU A 227 -32.18 -10.37 0.67
N GLU A 228 -31.27 -10.85 1.54
CA GLU A 228 -31.46 -10.73 3.00
C GLU A 228 -31.30 -9.30 3.47
N LEU A 229 -30.25 -8.61 3.00
CA LEU A 229 -30.01 -7.21 3.33
C LEU A 229 -31.21 -6.31 2.93
N ALA A 230 -31.78 -6.54 1.74
CA ALA A 230 -32.93 -5.78 1.25
C ALA A 230 -34.17 -5.88 2.16
N LYS A 231 -34.29 -6.93 2.98
CA LYS A 231 -35.37 -7.07 3.97
C LYS A 231 -35.18 -6.15 5.20
N HIS A 232 -33.94 -5.71 5.45
CA HIS A 232 -33.59 -4.90 6.61
C HIS A 232 -33.38 -3.42 6.27
N VAL A 233 -33.24 -3.09 4.99
CA VAL A 233 -33.17 -1.70 4.51
C VAL A 233 -34.60 -1.19 4.28
N LYS A 234 -35.02 -0.19 5.04
CA LYS A 234 -36.30 0.50 4.89
C LYS A 234 -36.17 1.70 3.96
#